data_b0e41195988481ba87ca40a9cfc81055
#
_entry.id   b0e41195988481ba87ca40a9cfc81055
#
_cell.length_a   1.000
_cell.length_b   1.000
_cell.length_c   1.000
_cell.angle_alpha   90.00
_cell.angle_beta   90.00
_cell.angle_gamma   90.00
#
_symmetry.space_group_name_H-M   'P 1'
#
loop_
_entity.id
_entity.type
_entity.pdbx_description
1 polymer ?
#
loop_
_entity_poly.entity_id
_entity_poly.type
_entity_poly.pdbx_seq_one_letter_code
_entity_poly.pdbx_strand_id
1 'polypeptide(L)'
;MLKNKQNYLNNPNLPTVDAQFEYTPEMVKDIKKCSQNILHFAENHFHIVSLDEGKQTIELHACQKRVLRKMRDNRFFILLASRQIGKTTLMTIYALWIACFQQDQSILIVANKEGTAIEIFRRIRLAYEELPNWLKPGVKEYGKTSMSLANGCRIGISTTTGTAARGLSINCLILDELAFIEPHLVEEFWKSVYPIVSSSKKSKIFIASTANGTGNLFHSLFTGAEQARNGWACDKILWHEIPGRDEKWKNETIATIGSLDAFNQEFNCEFLDSGESSIDDKLYDRLSMYIKQPMFSMEDGCYQIWEEPKDDRIYTVGVDVSEGVDKDASVIQIMDITDLTCIKQVACYHNNGISPINFLPKLHEILLQWGKPLVCIERNNCGAQVVDGLRANYDYENIVSWGAAKVGRQRDQLGIVVHTNTKFIGVMNMRYWVNQLEVIQIRDINLLKEFKHFVRHANSVWAAKKGAGYHDDRVMSLVWSLILLDEELVQKHFE
;
A
#
# COMPACT_ATOMS: atom_id res chain seq x y z
N MET A 1 -8.58 -38.55 -46.14
CA MET A 1 -8.71 -39.03 -44.75
C MET A 1 -8.60 -37.83 -43.82
N LEU A 2 -9.72 -37.17 -43.48
CA LEU A 2 -9.77 -36.17 -42.43
C LEU A 2 -9.69 -36.93 -41.09
N LYS A 3 -8.52 -36.96 -40.46
CA LYS A 3 -8.39 -37.40 -39.08
C LYS A 3 -9.23 -36.45 -38.23
N ASN A 4 -10.34 -36.92 -37.65
CA ASN A 4 -11.09 -36.20 -36.63
C ASN A 4 -10.10 -35.88 -35.48
N LYS A 5 -9.62 -34.67 -35.44
CA LYS A 5 -8.75 -34.20 -34.33
C LYS A 5 -9.65 -33.98 -33.12
N GLN A 6 -9.86 -35.02 -32.31
CA GLN A 6 -10.68 -34.95 -31.08
C GLN A 6 -9.99 -34.09 -29.99
N ASN A 7 -8.68 -33.83 -30.13
CA ASN A 7 -7.89 -33.17 -29.12
C ASN A 7 -7.19 -31.91 -29.66
N TYR A 8 -7.26 -30.83 -28.92
CA TYR A 8 -6.61 -29.56 -29.22
C TYR A 8 -5.09 -29.70 -29.06
N LEU A 9 -4.34 -29.35 -30.11
CA LEU A 9 -2.88 -29.48 -30.17
C LEU A 9 -2.35 -30.89 -29.81
N ASN A 10 -3.12 -31.94 -30.08
CA ASN A 10 -2.81 -33.35 -29.75
C ASN A 10 -2.69 -33.61 -28.23
N ASN A 11 -3.19 -32.74 -27.37
CA ASN A 11 -3.24 -32.99 -25.92
C ASN A 11 -4.52 -33.79 -25.58
N PRO A 12 -4.42 -35.01 -25.04
CA PRO A 12 -5.59 -35.87 -24.74
C PRO A 12 -6.50 -35.24 -23.67
N ASN A 13 -5.98 -34.32 -22.87
CA ASN A 13 -6.72 -33.64 -21.82
C ASN A 13 -7.45 -32.37 -22.29
N LEU A 14 -7.35 -32.05 -23.58
CA LEU A 14 -7.97 -30.86 -24.19
C LEU A 14 -8.90 -31.29 -25.34
N PRO A 15 -10.18 -31.60 -25.07
CA PRO A 15 -11.13 -31.91 -26.13
C PRO A 15 -11.33 -30.70 -27.05
N THR A 16 -11.44 -30.92 -28.36
CA THR A 16 -11.80 -29.89 -29.32
C THR A 16 -13.30 -29.58 -29.27
N VAL A 17 -13.73 -28.52 -29.97
CA VAL A 17 -15.15 -28.14 -30.09
C VAL A 17 -15.99 -29.28 -30.66
N ASP A 18 -15.43 -30.07 -31.58
CA ASP A 18 -16.11 -31.16 -32.29
C ASP A 18 -15.93 -32.52 -31.63
N ALA A 19 -15.32 -32.57 -30.43
CA ALA A 19 -15.13 -33.81 -29.69
C ALA A 19 -16.50 -34.44 -29.31
N GLN A 20 -16.69 -35.69 -29.67
CA GLN A 20 -17.92 -36.44 -29.32
C GLN A 20 -17.68 -37.37 -28.18
N PHE A 21 -18.61 -37.41 -27.23
CA PHE A 21 -18.59 -38.30 -26.08
C PHE A 21 -19.87 -39.11 -26.01
N GLU A 22 -19.76 -40.36 -25.69
CA GLU A 22 -20.90 -41.19 -25.31
C GLU A 22 -21.17 -40.96 -23.82
N TYR A 23 -22.33 -40.38 -23.51
CA TYR A 23 -22.71 -40.09 -22.14
C TYR A 23 -23.49 -41.23 -21.52
N THR A 24 -23.01 -41.77 -20.39
CA THR A 24 -23.80 -42.68 -19.58
C THR A 24 -24.84 -41.94 -18.73
N PRO A 25 -25.93 -42.59 -18.27
CA PRO A 25 -26.91 -41.98 -17.38
C PRO A 25 -26.29 -41.42 -16.09
N GLU A 26 -25.23 -42.04 -15.57
CA GLU A 26 -24.48 -41.59 -14.40
C GLU A 26 -23.74 -40.30 -14.68
N MET A 27 -23.05 -40.17 -15.83
CA MET A 27 -22.38 -38.96 -16.26
C MET A 27 -23.36 -37.76 -16.39
N VAL A 28 -24.51 -38.00 -17.03
CA VAL A 28 -25.55 -36.96 -17.15
C VAL A 28 -26.08 -36.53 -15.80
N LYS A 29 -26.31 -37.46 -14.88
CA LYS A 29 -26.73 -37.17 -13.51
C LYS A 29 -25.68 -36.34 -12.75
N ASP A 30 -24.41 -36.68 -12.93
CA ASP A 30 -23.31 -35.99 -12.28
C ASP A 30 -23.07 -34.59 -12.86
N ILE A 31 -23.11 -34.39 -14.18
CA ILE A 31 -23.11 -33.08 -14.82
C ILE A 31 -24.21 -32.17 -14.23
N LYS A 32 -25.43 -32.72 -14.08
CA LYS A 32 -26.53 -31.98 -13.49
C LYS A 32 -26.26 -31.58 -12.04
N LYS A 33 -25.71 -32.49 -11.24
CA LYS A 33 -25.32 -32.19 -9.85
C LYS A 33 -24.23 -31.14 -9.79
N CYS A 34 -23.17 -31.28 -10.59
CA CYS A 34 -22.06 -30.33 -10.67
C CYS A 34 -22.54 -28.92 -11.10
N SER A 35 -23.43 -28.82 -12.08
CA SER A 35 -23.98 -27.53 -12.55
C SER A 35 -24.81 -26.81 -11.48
N GLN A 36 -25.48 -27.53 -10.61
CA GLN A 36 -26.31 -26.99 -9.54
C GLN A 36 -25.57 -26.79 -8.21
N ASN A 37 -24.48 -27.50 -8.00
CA ASN A 37 -23.76 -27.49 -6.72
C ASN A 37 -22.24 -27.39 -6.93
N ILE A 38 -21.72 -26.19 -6.74
CA ILE A 38 -20.29 -25.90 -6.84
C ILE A 38 -19.44 -26.74 -5.87
N LEU A 39 -19.97 -27.09 -4.68
CA LEU A 39 -19.24 -27.93 -3.72
C LEU A 39 -19.13 -29.36 -4.22
N HIS A 40 -20.20 -29.89 -4.82
CA HIS A 40 -20.15 -31.23 -5.43
C HIS A 40 -19.13 -31.27 -6.57
N PHE A 41 -19.10 -30.24 -7.43
CA PHE A 41 -18.09 -30.11 -8.47
C PHE A 41 -16.68 -30.08 -7.89
N ALA A 42 -16.43 -29.24 -6.89
CA ALA A 42 -15.10 -29.08 -6.31
C ALA A 42 -14.61 -30.38 -5.64
N GLU A 43 -15.42 -30.98 -4.78
CA GLU A 43 -15.02 -32.15 -3.97
C GLU A 43 -14.93 -33.45 -4.75
N ASN A 44 -15.49 -33.55 -5.97
CA ASN A 44 -15.42 -34.75 -6.77
C ASN A 44 -14.52 -34.65 -8.02
N HIS A 45 -14.33 -33.43 -8.54
CA HIS A 45 -13.67 -33.26 -9.85
C HIS A 45 -12.54 -32.25 -9.84
N PHE A 46 -12.41 -31.38 -8.82
CA PHE A 46 -11.37 -30.37 -8.82
C PHE A 46 -10.10 -30.90 -8.15
N HIS A 47 -9.01 -30.92 -8.91
CA HIS A 47 -7.71 -31.38 -8.43
C HIS A 47 -6.78 -30.21 -8.14
N ILE A 48 -5.99 -30.38 -7.09
CA ILE A 48 -4.90 -29.49 -6.71
C ILE A 48 -3.59 -30.26 -6.72
N VAL A 49 -2.48 -29.53 -6.81
CA VAL A 49 -1.14 -30.09 -6.57
C VAL A 49 -0.69 -29.58 -5.20
N SER A 50 -0.70 -30.49 -4.22
CA SER A 50 -0.11 -30.25 -2.90
C SER A 50 1.41 -30.33 -2.98
N LEU A 51 2.12 -29.58 -2.14
CA LEU A 51 3.58 -29.65 -2.05
C LEU A 51 4.04 -30.98 -1.42
N ASP A 52 3.23 -31.53 -0.51
CA ASP A 52 3.58 -32.73 0.28
C ASP A 52 3.09 -34.00 -0.37
N GLU A 53 1.88 -34.00 -0.95
CA GLU A 53 1.18 -35.22 -1.42
C GLU A 53 1.02 -35.29 -2.94
N GLY A 54 1.49 -34.23 -3.66
CA GLY A 54 1.37 -34.14 -5.11
C GLY A 54 -0.08 -33.85 -5.56
N LYS A 55 -0.53 -34.54 -6.62
CA LYS A 55 -1.87 -34.36 -7.21
C LYS A 55 -2.94 -35.09 -6.40
N GLN A 56 -3.95 -34.34 -5.96
CA GLN A 56 -5.10 -34.86 -5.22
C GLN A 56 -6.38 -34.09 -5.47
N THR A 57 -7.53 -34.72 -5.22
CA THR A 57 -8.82 -34.00 -5.19
C THR A 57 -8.84 -33.08 -3.97
N ILE A 58 -9.36 -31.87 -4.14
CA ILE A 58 -9.40 -30.92 -3.03
C ILE A 58 -10.36 -31.37 -1.93
N GLU A 59 -9.89 -31.29 -0.69
CA GLU A 59 -10.73 -31.37 0.49
C GLU A 59 -11.01 -29.95 1.02
N LEU A 60 -12.26 -29.51 0.91
CA LEU A 60 -12.64 -28.14 1.30
C LEU A 60 -12.92 -28.05 2.80
N HIS A 61 -12.26 -27.09 3.46
CA HIS A 61 -12.58 -26.74 4.85
C HIS A 61 -13.95 -26.04 4.97
N ALA A 62 -14.53 -26.06 6.16
CA ALA A 62 -15.87 -25.49 6.41
C ALA A 62 -15.97 -24.01 6.00
N CYS A 63 -14.94 -23.19 6.30
CA CYS A 63 -14.85 -21.80 5.89
C CYS A 63 -14.80 -21.63 4.36
N GLN A 64 -14.06 -22.48 3.66
CA GLN A 64 -13.98 -22.47 2.20
C GLN A 64 -15.32 -22.84 1.54
N LYS A 65 -16.02 -23.84 2.08
CA LYS A 65 -17.39 -24.22 1.65
C LYS A 65 -18.37 -23.04 1.84
N ARG A 66 -18.26 -22.32 2.95
CA ARG A 66 -19.07 -21.14 3.25
C ARG A 66 -18.83 -20.05 2.21
N VAL A 67 -17.58 -19.76 1.88
CA VAL A 67 -17.19 -18.75 0.89
C VAL A 67 -17.68 -19.11 -0.50
N LEU A 68 -17.49 -20.34 -0.99
CA LEU A 68 -17.97 -20.76 -2.31
C LEU A 68 -19.49 -20.61 -2.46
N ARG A 69 -20.27 -20.91 -1.39
CA ARG A 69 -21.72 -20.66 -1.40
C ARG A 69 -22.01 -19.16 -1.53
N LYS A 70 -21.35 -18.31 -0.74
CA LYS A 70 -21.53 -16.85 -0.81
C LYS A 70 -21.14 -16.27 -2.17
N MET A 71 -20.05 -16.75 -2.79
CA MET A 71 -19.65 -16.38 -4.16
C MET A 71 -20.74 -16.75 -5.17
N ARG A 72 -21.35 -17.92 -5.05
CA ARG A 72 -22.45 -18.36 -5.93
C ARG A 72 -23.69 -17.48 -5.78
N ASP A 73 -24.06 -17.18 -4.53
CA ASP A 73 -25.37 -16.60 -4.20
C ASP A 73 -25.40 -15.09 -4.30
N ASN A 74 -24.25 -14.42 -4.24
CA ASN A 74 -24.17 -12.96 -4.25
C ASN A 74 -23.64 -12.42 -5.59
N ARG A 75 -24.10 -11.21 -5.94
CA ARG A 75 -23.64 -10.48 -7.12
C ARG A 75 -22.30 -9.80 -6.87
N PHE A 76 -22.16 -9.14 -5.74
CA PHE A 76 -20.95 -8.48 -5.30
C PHE A 76 -20.53 -9.11 -3.97
N PHE A 77 -19.31 -9.64 -3.94
CA PHE A 77 -18.79 -10.32 -2.76
C PHE A 77 -17.35 -9.96 -2.51
N ILE A 78 -17.03 -9.65 -1.26
CA ILE A 78 -15.67 -9.30 -0.81
C ILE A 78 -15.23 -10.22 0.32
N LEU A 79 -14.03 -10.78 0.18
CA LEU A 79 -13.42 -11.69 1.14
C LEU A 79 -12.18 -11.07 1.74
N LEU A 80 -12.20 -10.84 3.04
CA LEU A 80 -11.02 -10.57 3.84
C LEU A 80 -10.54 -11.89 4.45
N ALA A 81 -9.30 -12.28 4.19
CA ALA A 81 -8.88 -13.60 4.62
C ALA A 81 -7.40 -13.68 4.99
N SER A 82 -7.13 -14.46 6.01
CA SER A 82 -5.79 -14.83 6.45
C SER A 82 -4.91 -15.35 5.30
N ARG A 83 -3.62 -15.24 5.42
CA ARG A 83 -2.68 -15.88 4.48
C ARG A 83 -2.83 -17.39 4.44
N GLN A 84 -2.55 -17.97 3.25
CA GLN A 84 -2.50 -19.41 3.03
C GLN A 84 -3.80 -20.16 3.37
N ILE A 85 -4.96 -19.50 3.20
CA ILE A 85 -6.27 -20.16 3.35
C ILE A 85 -6.84 -20.70 2.01
N GLY A 86 -6.09 -20.59 0.92
CA GLY A 86 -6.54 -21.03 -0.39
C GLY A 86 -7.42 -20.03 -1.16
N LYS A 87 -7.31 -18.70 -0.92
CA LYS A 87 -8.06 -17.65 -1.66
C LYS A 87 -8.05 -17.88 -3.17
N THR A 88 -6.85 -18.00 -3.74
CA THR A 88 -6.64 -18.20 -5.17
C THR A 88 -7.26 -19.50 -5.67
N THR A 89 -7.25 -20.58 -4.85
CA THR A 89 -7.90 -21.84 -5.16
C THR A 89 -9.42 -21.68 -5.25
N LEU A 90 -10.03 -20.96 -4.30
CA LEU A 90 -11.48 -20.69 -4.33
C LEU A 90 -11.89 -19.89 -5.57
N MET A 91 -11.10 -18.90 -5.97
CA MET A 91 -11.30 -18.12 -7.21
C MET A 91 -11.19 -19.02 -8.44
N THR A 92 -10.18 -19.90 -8.46
CA THR A 92 -9.98 -20.87 -9.56
C THR A 92 -11.15 -21.83 -9.69
N ILE A 93 -11.62 -22.41 -8.58
CA ILE A 93 -12.80 -23.29 -8.55
C ILE A 93 -14.01 -22.55 -9.13
N TYR A 94 -14.24 -21.32 -8.66
CA TYR A 94 -15.41 -20.55 -9.06
C TYR A 94 -15.35 -20.15 -10.56
N ALA A 95 -14.21 -19.67 -11.03
CA ALA A 95 -14.03 -19.30 -12.44
C ALA A 95 -14.23 -20.51 -13.35
N LEU A 96 -13.66 -21.65 -12.99
CA LEU A 96 -13.79 -22.89 -13.76
C LEU A 96 -15.21 -23.45 -13.72
N TRP A 97 -15.88 -23.38 -12.58
CA TRP A 97 -17.28 -23.80 -12.45
C TRP A 97 -18.21 -22.99 -13.37
N ILE A 98 -18.06 -21.64 -13.40
CA ILE A 98 -18.83 -20.80 -14.34
C ILE A 98 -18.51 -21.19 -15.77
N ALA A 99 -17.23 -21.32 -16.13
CA ALA A 99 -16.80 -21.61 -17.49
C ALA A 99 -17.28 -22.98 -17.98
N CYS A 100 -17.43 -23.96 -17.10
CA CYS A 100 -17.90 -25.30 -17.48
C CYS A 100 -19.43 -25.40 -17.58
N PHE A 101 -20.18 -24.70 -16.72
CA PHE A 101 -21.62 -24.95 -16.55
C PHE A 101 -22.53 -23.78 -16.95
N GLN A 102 -21.99 -22.66 -17.36
CA GLN A 102 -22.76 -21.54 -17.90
C GLN A 102 -22.44 -21.33 -19.39
N GLN A 103 -23.20 -20.51 -20.07
CA GLN A 103 -22.99 -20.19 -21.48
C GLN A 103 -22.63 -18.72 -21.64
N ASP A 104 -21.81 -18.42 -22.65
CA ASP A 104 -21.47 -17.05 -23.10
C ASP A 104 -20.94 -16.15 -21.96
N GLN A 105 -20.15 -16.71 -21.04
CA GLN A 105 -19.56 -15.93 -19.94
C GLN A 105 -18.17 -15.45 -20.27
N SER A 106 -17.93 -14.15 -20.08
CA SER A 106 -16.62 -13.52 -20.11
C SER A 106 -16.14 -13.30 -18.66
N ILE A 107 -15.12 -14.05 -18.28
CA ILE A 107 -14.52 -14.02 -16.94
C ILE A 107 -13.18 -13.33 -17.04
N LEU A 108 -12.98 -12.24 -16.30
CA LEU A 108 -11.71 -11.52 -16.18
C LEU A 108 -11.17 -11.65 -14.76
N ILE A 109 -9.93 -12.15 -14.65
CA ILE A 109 -9.20 -12.22 -13.40
C ILE A 109 -8.09 -11.19 -13.42
N VAL A 110 -8.04 -10.36 -12.40
CA VAL A 110 -7.06 -9.28 -12.27
C VAL A 110 -6.29 -9.45 -10.97
N ALA A 111 -4.97 -9.37 -11.07
CA ALA A 111 -4.06 -9.41 -9.95
C ALA A 111 -3.18 -8.16 -9.91
N ASN A 112 -2.57 -7.91 -8.75
CA ASN A 112 -1.69 -6.77 -8.53
C ASN A 112 -0.42 -6.77 -9.40
N LYS A 113 0.06 -7.96 -9.84
CA LYS A 113 1.26 -8.14 -10.68
C LYS A 113 1.00 -9.14 -11.79
N GLU A 114 1.64 -8.93 -12.94
CA GLU A 114 1.51 -9.81 -14.11
C GLU A 114 1.90 -11.27 -13.80
N GLY A 115 3.01 -11.47 -13.11
CA GLY A 115 3.46 -12.82 -12.71
C GLY A 115 2.43 -13.55 -11.84
N THR A 116 1.74 -12.84 -10.94
CA THR A 116 0.66 -13.40 -10.12
C THR A 116 -0.55 -13.78 -10.98
N ALA A 117 -0.95 -12.91 -11.92
CA ALA A 117 -2.05 -13.20 -12.84
C ALA A 117 -1.76 -14.45 -13.69
N ILE A 118 -0.54 -14.56 -14.25
CA ILE A 118 -0.10 -15.72 -15.03
C ILE A 118 -0.12 -17.00 -14.18
N GLU A 119 0.33 -16.95 -12.93
CA GLU A 119 0.30 -18.12 -12.03
C GLU A 119 -1.13 -18.56 -11.70
N ILE A 120 -2.04 -17.62 -11.46
CA ILE A 120 -3.48 -17.94 -11.28
C ILE A 120 -4.02 -18.65 -12.53
N PHE A 121 -3.70 -18.13 -13.70
CA PHE A 121 -4.19 -18.73 -14.95
C PHE A 121 -3.57 -20.10 -15.22
N ARG A 122 -2.30 -20.30 -14.86
CA ARG A 122 -1.65 -21.61 -14.93
C ARG A 122 -2.39 -22.65 -14.07
N ARG A 123 -2.85 -22.27 -12.87
CA ARG A 123 -3.65 -23.13 -11.99
C ARG A 123 -5.03 -23.46 -12.59
N ILE A 124 -5.68 -22.47 -13.22
CA ILE A 124 -6.96 -22.70 -13.92
C ILE A 124 -6.76 -23.68 -15.08
N ARG A 125 -5.72 -23.51 -15.88
CA ARG A 125 -5.41 -24.43 -16.98
C ARG A 125 -5.17 -25.85 -16.49
N LEU A 126 -4.33 -26.01 -15.48
CA LEU A 126 -4.07 -27.31 -14.88
C LEU A 126 -5.35 -27.96 -14.37
N ALA A 127 -6.17 -27.23 -13.60
CA ALA A 127 -7.42 -27.75 -13.08
C ALA A 127 -8.40 -28.11 -14.22
N TYR A 128 -8.46 -27.31 -15.30
CA TYR A 128 -9.27 -27.63 -16.48
C TYR A 128 -8.76 -28.90 -17.19
N GLU A 129 -7.46 -29.06 -17.39
CA GLU A 129 -6.86 -30.25 -18.01
C GLU A 129 -7.19 -31.53 -17.24
N GLU A 130 -7.23 -31.43 -15.90
CA GLU A 130 -7.50 -32.54 -15.00
C GLU A 130 -8.99 -32.94 -14.88
N LEU A 131 -9.92 -32.09 -15.34
CA LEU A 131 -11.34 -32.47 -15.38
C LEU A 131 -11.56 -33.61 -16.38
N PRO A 132 -12.49 -34.53 -16.10
CA PRO A 132 -12.93 -35.53 -17.08
C PRO A 132 -13.39 -34.85 -18.37
N ASN A 133 -13.00 -35.41 -19.53
CA ASN A 133 -13.34 -34.81 -20.82
C ASN A 133 -14.85 -34.70 -21.08
N TRP A 134 -15.64 -35.60 -20.51
CA TRP A 134 -17.09 -35.58 -20.60
C TRP A 134 -17.75 -34.47 -19.73
N LEU A 135 -17.02 -33.91 -18.77
CA LEU A 135 -17.56 -32.89 -17.84
C LEU A 135 -17.28 -31.47 -18.31
N LYS A 136 -16.32 -31.26 -19.18
CA LYS A 136 -15.83 -29.93 -19.57
C LYS A 136 -16.16 -29.62 -21.04
N PRO A 137 -16.46 -28.33 -21.38
CA PRO A 137 -16.64 -27.92 -22.77
C PRO A 137 -15.35 -28.05 -23.57
N GLY A 138 -15.45 -28.32 -24.87
CA GLY A 138 -14.28 -28.35 -25.75
C GLY A 138 -13.58 -26.99 -25.87
N VAL A 139 -12.31 -27.02 -26.25
CA VAL A 139 -11.45 -25.83 -26.38
C VAL A 139 -11.52 -25.24 -27.78
N LYS A 140 -11.76 -23.92 -27.90
CA LYS A 140 -11.59 -23.13 -29.11
C LYS A 140 -10.19 -22.53 -29.21
N GLU A 141 -9.75 -21.89 -28.12
CA GLU A 141 -8.43 -21.25 -28.00
C GLU A 141 -7.85 -21.55 -26.62
N TYR A 142 -6.54 -21.81 -26.59
CA TYR A 142 -5.83 -22.14 -25.36
C TYR A 142 -4.46 -21.48 -25.31
N GLY A 143 -4.44 -20.26 -24.79
CA GLY A 143 -3.26 -19.41 -24.71
C GLY A 143 -2.59 -19.41 -23.34
N LYS A 144 -1.60 -18.55 -23.17
CA LYS A 144 -0.89 -18.32 -21.89
C LYS A 144 -1.67 -17.41 -20.94
N THR A 145 -2.49 -16.51 -21.45
CA THR A 145 -3.21 -15.46 -20.70
C THR A 145 -4.73 -15.51 -20.88
N SER A 146 -5.21 -16.33 -21.80
CA SER A 146 -6.65 -16.51 -22.02
C SER A 146 -6.96 -17.88 -22.63
N MET A 147 -8.18 -18.34 -22.41
CA MET A 147 -8.76 -19.50 -23.09
C MET A 147 -10.22 -19.24 -23.45
N SER A 148 -10.66 -19.82 -24.56
CA SER A 148 -12.04 -19.78 -25.05
C SER A 148 -12.57 -21.19 -25.23
N LEU A 149 -13.82 -21.40 -24.81
CA LEU A 149 -14.47 -22.72 -24.79
C LEU A 149 -15.63 -22.82 -25.77
N ALA A 150 -16.03 -24.03 -26.10
CA ALA A 150 -17.08 -24.35 -27.07
C ALA A 150 -18.46 -23.76 -26.70
N ASN A 151 -18.75 -23.63 -25.39
CA ASN A 151 -19.99 -23.06 -24.86
C ASN A 151 -20.01 -21.50 -24.87
N GLY A 152 -19.08 -20.85 -25.60
CA GLY A 152 -18.98 -19.41 -25.67
C GLY A 152 -18.27 -18.74 -24.49
N CYS A 153 -17.90 -19.50 -23.47
CA CYS A 153 -17.19 -18.94 -22.32
C CYS A 153 -15.74 -18.61 -22.63
N ARG A 154 -15.27 -17.50 -22.05
CA ARG A 154 -13.87 -17.04 -22.11
C ARG A 154 -13.37 -16.74 -20.70
N ILE A 155 -12.15 -17.19 -20.40
CA ILE A 155 -11.42 -16.77 -19.20
C ILE A 155 -10.17 -16.02 -19.67
N GLY A 156 -9.94 -14.83 -19.15
CA GLY A 156 -8.74 -14.04 -19.39
C GLY A 156 -8.18 -13.48 -18.10
N ILE A 157 -6.89 -13.14 -18.14
CA ILE A 157 -6.21 -12.47 -17.02
C ILE A 157 -5.67 -11.12 -17.45
N SER A 158 -5.55 -10.21 -16.49
CA SER A 158 -4.95 -8.90 -16.67
C SER A 158 -4.30 -8.42 -15.38
N THR A 159 -3.58 -7.31 -15.50
CA THR A 159 -3.10 -6.53 -14.36
C THR A 159 -3.96 -5.28 -14.17
N THR A 160 -3.82 -4.62 -13.04
CA THR A 160 -4.54 -3.38 -12.71
C THR A 160 -3.99 -2.16 -13.45
N THR A 161 -4.03 -2.19 -14.78
CA THR A 161 -3.76 -1.00 -15.61
C THR A 161 -5.08 -0.31 -15.95
N GLY A 162 -5.08 1.02 -16.01
CA GLY A 162 -6.30 1.81 -16.29
C GLY A 162 -7.02 1.46 -17.61
N THR A 163 -6.38 0.67 -18.48
CA THR A 163 -6.92 0.21 -19.77
C THR A 163 -7.29 -1.27 -19.80
N ALA A 164 -7.03 -2.02 -18.75
CA ALA A 164 -7.11 -3.48 -18.70
C ALA A 164 -8.46 -4.09 -19.10
N ALA A 165 -9.55 -3.36 -18.92
CA ALA A 165 -10.91 -3.83 -19.21
C ALA A 165 -11.64 -3.02 -20.29
N ARG A 166 -10.99 -1.97 -20.85
CA ARG A 166 -11.63 -1.14 -21.89
C ARG A 166 -11.94 -1.96 -23.14
N GLY A 167 -13.19 -1.89 -23.59
CA GLY A 167 -13.65 -2.63 -24.77
C GLY A 167 -14.03 -4.09 -24.53
N LEU A 168 -13.94 -4.58 -23.29
CA LEU A 168 -14.38 -5.93 -22.92
C LEU A 168 -15.80 -5.90 -22.35
N SER A 169 -16.62 -6.89 -22.72
CA SER A 169 -17.85 -7.21 -21.99
C SER A 169 -17.52 -8.24 -20.91
N ILE A 170 -17.73 -7.90 -19.64
CA ILE A 170 -17.33 -8.74 -18.50
C ILE A 170 -18.57 -9.19 -17.74
N ASN A 171 -18.78 -10.50 -17.64
CA ASN A 171 -19.86 -11.10 -16.85
C ASN A 171 -19.41 -11.42 -15.43
N CYS A 172 -18.14 -11.77 -15.23
CA CYS A 172 -17.56 -12.06 -13.93
C CYS A 172 -16.17 -11.42 -13.82
N LEU A 173 -16.01 -10.52 -12.86
CA LEU A 173 -14.74 -9.90 -12.51
C LEU A 173 -14.24 -10.50 -11.20
N ILE A 174 -13.02 -10.99 -11.19
CA ILE A 174 -12.35 -11.53 -10.02
C ILE A 174 -11.07 -10.71 -9.75
N LEU A 175 -10.96 -10.11 -8.56
CA LEU A 175 -9.82 -9.29 -8.16
C LEU A 175 -9.08 -9.98 -7.01
N ASP A 176 -7.81 -10.33 -7.24
CA ASP A 176 -6.95 -10.92 -6.22
C ASP A 176 -6.00 -9.88 -5.65
N GLU A 177 -5.85 -9.87 -4.32
CA GLU A 177 -4.97 -9.01 -3.54
C GLU A 177 -5.20 -7.50 -3.80
N LEU A 178 -6.47 -7.05 -3.86
CA LEU A 178 -6.84 -5.65 -4.14
C LEU A 178 -6.24 -4.66 -3.14
N ALA A 179 -6.06 -5.04 -1.86
CA ALA A 179 -5.49 -4.18 -0.83
C ALA A 179 -4.03 -3.78 -1.11
N PHE A 180 -3.31 -4.53 -1.97
CA PHE A 180 -1.89 -4.30 -2.29
C PHE A 180 -1.66 -3.53 -3.58
N ILE A 181 -2.71 -3.05 -4.22
CA ILE A 181 -2.62 -2.21 -5.42
C ILE A 181 -2.47 -0.76 -4.98
N GLU A 182 -1.57 -0.03 -5.64
CA GLU A 182 -1.37 1.39 -5.34
C GLU A 182 -2.67 2.18 -5.52
N PRO A 183 -3.00 3.10 -4.59
CA PRO A 183 -4.31 3.78 -4.55
C PRO A 183 -4.68 4.49 -5.87
N HIS A 184 -3.72 5.18 -6.52
CA HIS A 184 -3.98 5.88 -7.78
C HIS A 184 -4.30 4.92 -8.93
N LEU A 185 -3.64 3.75 -9.00
CA LEU A 185 -3.89 2.74 -10.03
C LEU A 185 -5.24 2.06 -9.80
N VAL A 186 -5.56 1.73 -8.55
CA VAL A 186 -6.83 1.06 -8.24
C VAL A 186 -8.03 1.98 -8.45
N GLU A 187 -7.91 3.28 -8.19
CA GLU A 187 -9.00 4.22 -8.45
C GLU A 187 -9.27 4.39 -9.94
N GLU A 188 -8.23 4.56 -10.76
CA GLU A 188 -8.37 4.65 -12.20
C GLU A 188 -8.96 3.37 -12.80
N PHE A 189 -8.43 2.22 -12.39
CA PHE A 189 -8.95 0.91 -12.77
C PHE A 189 -10.42 0.77 -12.37
N TRP A 190 -10.78 1.07 -11.13
CA TRP A 190 -12.15 0.94 -10.62
C TRP A 190 -13.14 1.83 -11.37
N LYS A 191 -12.77 3.09 -11.65
CA LYS A 191 -13.57 4.01 -12.44
C LYS A 191 -13.81 3.51 -13.88
N SER A 192 -12.87 2.76 -14.44
CA SER A 192 -13.00 2.20 -15.80
C SER A 192 -13.78 0.89 -15.85
N VAL A 193 -13.66 0.04 -14.82
CA VAL A 193 -14.22 -1.34 -14.85
C VAL A 193 -15.59 -1.43 -14.23
N TYR A 194 -15.85 -0.71 -13.14
CA TYR A 194 -17.11 -0.78 -12.42
C TYR A 194 -18.34 -0.46 -13.32
N PRO A 195 -18.33 0.57 -14.18
CA PRO A 195 -19.43 0.84 -15.12
C PRO A 195 -19.71 -0.33 -16.08
N ILE A 196 -18.66 -1.01 -16.56
CA ILE A 196 -18.77 -2.14 -17.49
C ILE A 196 -19.53 -3.29 -16.81
N VAL A 197 -19.13 -3.64 -15.59
CA VAL A 197 -19.77 -4.73 -14.85
C VAL A 197 -21.14 -4.31 -14.30
N SER A 198 -21.32 -3.06 -13.88
CA SER A 198 -22.58 -2.58 -13.33
C SER A 198 -23.70 -2.43 -14.37
N SER A 199 -23.37 -2.30 -15.66
CA SER A 199 -24.34 -2.19 -16.76
C SER A 199 -25.25 -3.42 -16.89
N SER A 200 -24.82 -4.59 -16.46
CA SER A 200 -25.61 -5.82 -16.46
C SER A 200 -26.05 -6.20 -15.04
N LYS A 201 -27.34 -6.50 -14.86
CA LYS A 201 -27.90 -6.98 -13.57
C LYS A 201 -27.40 -8.37 -13.16
N LYS A 202 -26.85 -9.14 -14.10
CA LYS A 202 -26.36 -10.51 -13.86
C LYS A 202 -24.86 -10.60 -13.67
N SER A 203 -24.12 -9.56 -14.01
CA SER A 203 -22.65 -9.55 -13.84
C SER A 203 -22.26 -9.56 -12.38
N LYS A 204 -21.13 -10.20 -12.09
CA LYS A 204 -20.65 -10.44 -10.73
C LYS A 204 -19.25 -9.86 -10.52
N ILE A 205 -18.96 -9.42 -9.30
CA ILE A 205 -17.63 -8.99 -8.88
C ILE A 205 -17.26 -9.73 -7.59
N PHE A 206 -16.08 -10.36 -7.61
CA PHE A 206 -15.47 -10.96 -6.42
C PHE A 206 -14.13 -10.34 -6.16
N ILE A 207 -13.93 -9.96 -4.91
CA ILE A 207 -12.68 -9.39 -4.43
C ILE A 207 -12.20 -10.25 -3.27
N ALA A 208 -10.92 -10.63 -3.28
CA ALA A 208 -10.29 -11.20 -2.09
C ALA A 208 -8.94 -10.55 -1.84
N SER A 209 -8.61 -10.37 -0.56
CA SER A 209 -7.30 -9.89 -0.14
C SER A 209 -7.02 -10.29 1.30
N THR A 210 -5.75 -10.25 1.72
CA THR A 210 -5.38 -10.05 3.11
C THR A 210 -5.53 -8.57 3.46
N ALA A 211 -5.53 -8.22 4.75
CA ALA A 211 -5.52 -6.84 5.20
C ALA A 211 -4.21 -6.15 4.81
N ASN A 212 -4.27 -4.87 4.43
CA ASN A 212 -3.11 -4.05 4.14
C ASN A 212 -3.39 -2.59 4.47
N GLY A 213 -3.33 -2.25 5.76
CA GLY A 213 -3.58 -0.89 6.24
C GLY A 213 -5.02 -0.40 6.05
N THR A 214 -5.27 0.82 6.51
CA THR A 214 -6.54 1.52 6.37
C THR A 214 -6.52 2.49 5.17
N GLY A 215 -7.68 3.02 4.77
CA GLY A 215 -7.79 4.10 3.78
C GLY A 215 -7.68 3.68 2.30
N ASN A 216 -7.40 2.41 1.97
CA ASN A 216 -7.43 1.92 0.59
C ASN A 216 -8.86 1.47 0.17
N LEU A 217 -9.06 1.26 -1.15
CA LEU A 217 -10.34 0.86 -1.70
C LEU A 217 -10.88 -0.45 -1.10
N PHE A 218 -9.99 -1.46 -0.89
CA PHE A 218 -10.40 -2.73 -0.30
C PHE A 218 -10.95 -2.55 1.11
N HIS A 219 -10.24 -1.81 1.97
CA HIS A 219 -10.68 -1.48 3.32
C HIS A 219 -12.06 -0.78 3.31
N SER A 220 -12.20 0.25 2.46
CA SER A 220 -13.47 1.02 2.35
C SER A 220 -14.64 0.14 1.90
N LEU A 221 -14.43 -0.73 0.89
CA LEU A 221 -15.46 -1.66 0.41
C LEU A 221 -15.80 -2.73 1.44
N PHE A 222 -14.80 -3.31 2.10
CA PHE A 222 -15.02 -4.35 3.11
C PHE A 222 -15.75 -3.80 4.33
N THR A 223 -15.30 -2.69 4.90
CA THR A 223 -15.94 -2.05 6.06
C THR A 223 -17.37 -1.59 5.72
N GLY A 224 -17.57 -1.05 4.51
CA GLY A 224 -18.91 -0.71 4.02
C GLY A 224 -19.83 -1.92 3.89
N ALA A 225 -19.30 -3.08 3.47
CA ALA A 225 -20.05 -4.34 3.38
C ALA A 225 -20.38 -4.91 4.77
N GLU A 226 -19.41 -4.91 5.69
CA GLU A 226 -19.58 -5.38 7.06
C GLU A 226 -20.63 -4.55 7.81
N GLN A 227 -20.71 -3.26 7.51
CA GLN A 227 -21.71 -2.34 8.05
C GLN A 227 -23.03 -2.27 7.23
N ALA A 228 -23.17 -3.12 6.21
CA ALA A 228 -24.32 -3.14 5.29
C ALA A 228 -24.61 -1.79 4.59
N ARG A 229 -23.59 -0.98 4.32
CA ARG A 229 -23.73 0.38 3.74
C ARG A 229 -23.61 0.44 2.21
N ASN A 230 -23.00 -0.57 1.57
CA ASN A 230 -22.68 -0.52 0.14
C ASN A 230 -23.30 -1.64 -0.72
N GLY A 231 -24.18 -2.46 -0.16
CA GLY A 231 -24.85 -3.55 -0.87
C GLY A 231 -23.97 -4.73 -1.27
N TRP A 232 -22.72 -4.80 -0.79
CA TRP A 232 -21.85 -5.95 -0.94
C TRP A 232 -22.09 -6.98 0.14
N ALA A 233 -22.03 -8.26 -0.24
CA ALA A 233 -21.89 -9.33 0.73
C ALA A 233 -20.40 -9.51 1.08
N CYS A 234 -20.10 -9.80 2.34
CA CYS A 234 -18.73 -10.03 2.79
C CYS A 234 -18.58 -11.32 3.59
N ASP A 235 -17.35 -11.77 3.70
CA ASP A 235 -16.93 -12.79 4.65
C ASP A 235 -15.51 -12.52 5.13
N LYS A 236 -15.20 -13.05 6.32
CA LYS A 236 -13.88 -13.00 6.93
C LYS A 236 -13.46 -14.42 7.30
N ILE A 237 -12.23 -14.82 6.92
CA ILE A 237 -11.65 -16.11 7.33
C ILE A 237 -10.40 -15.82 8.15
N LEU A 238 -10.42 -16.24 9.40
CA LEU A 238 -9.30 -16.12 10.33
C LEU A 238 -8.43 -17.39 10.31
N TRP A 239 -7.20 -17.26 10.76
CA TRP A 239 -6.21 -18.33 10.76
C TRP A 239 -6.70 -19.61 11.49
N HIS A 240 -7.40 -19.47 12.61
CA HIS A 240 -7.87 -20.58 13.43
C HIS A 240 -9.05 -21.38 12.82
N GLU A 241 -9.64 -20.89 11.73
CA GLU A 241 -10.65 -21.65 10.97
C GLU A 241 -10.00 -22.75 10.08
N ILE A 242 -8.67 -22.76 9.97
CA ILE A 242 -7.93 -23.75 9.20
C ILE A 242 -7.46 -24.86 10.14
N PRO A 243 -7.77 -26.12 9.84
CA PRO A 243 -7.32 -27.25 10.65
C PRO A 243 -5.80 -27.28 10.85
N GLY A 244 -5.37 -27.63 12.06
CA GLY A 244 -3.96 -27.68 12.44
C GLY A 244 -3.34 -26.34 12.84
N ARG A 245 -4.08 -25.25 12.78
CA ARG A 245 -3.64 -23.95 13.27
C ARG A 245 -4.24 -23.68 14.65
N ASP A 246 -3.48 -23.96 15.70
CA ASP A 246 -3.81 -23.75 17.11
C ASP A 246 -2.98 -22.62 17.72
N GLU A 247 -3.11 -22.39 19.02
CA GLU A 247 -2.33 -21.35 19.74
C GLU A 247 -0.82 -21.64 19.71
N LYS A 248 -0.39 -22.91 19.62
CA LYS A 248 1.01 -23.26 19.48
C LYS A 248 1.54 -22.81 18.11
N TRP A 249 0.80 -23.13 17.04
CA TRP A 249 1.12 -22.69 15.70
C TRP A 249 1.19 -21.14 15.62
N LYS A 250 0.26 -20.43 16.27
CA LYS A 250 0.25 -18.97 16.33
C LYS A 250 1.54 -18.43 16.98
N ASN A 251 1.92 -18.95 18.14
CA ASN A 251 3.09 -18.50 18.86
C ASN A 251 4.40 -18.76 18.08
N GLU A 252 4.52 -19.92 17.44
CA GLU A 252 5.63 -20.26 16.56
C GLU A 252 5.68 -19.33 15.33
N THR A 253 4.52 -19.02 14.77
CA THR A 253 4.42 -18.11 13.62
C THR A 253 4.80 -16.68 14.01
N ILE A 254 4.34 -16.16 15.15
CA ILE A 254 4.74 -14.83 15.67
C ILE A 254 6.25 -14.78 15.90
N ALA A 255 6.82 -15.82 16.51
CA ALA A 255 8.26 -15.90 16.76
C ALA A 255 9.08 -15.90 15.44
N THR A 256 8.57 -16.58 14.41
CA THR A 256 9.21 -16.67 13.08
C THR A 256 9.12 -15.36 12.31
N ILE A 257 7.97 -14.68 12.36
CA ILE A 257 7.75 -13.39 11.68
C ILE A 257 8.44 -12.24 12.43
N GLY A 258 8.62 -12.38 13.74
CA GLY A 258 9.28 -11.40 14.62
C GLY A 258 8.40 -10.20 14.99
N SER A 259 7.08 -10.20 14.67
CA SER A 259 6.17 -9.10 14.96
C SER A 259 4.74 -9.59 15.16
N LEU A 260 4.14 -9.21 16.30
CA LEU A 260 2.73 -9.46 16.59
C LEU A 260 1.83 -8.68 15.62
N ASP A 261 2.19 -7.44 15.28
CA ASP A 261 1.42 -6.63 14.34
C ASP A 261 1.40 -7.24 12.94
N ALA A 262 2.56 -7.76 12.47
CA ALA A 262 2.60 -8.49 11.21
C ALA A 262 1.70 -9.75 11.25
N PHE A 263 1.66 -10.46 12.38
CA PHE A 263 0.73 -11.58 12.57
C PHE A 263 -0.72 -11.11 12.56
N ASN A 264 -1.03 -10.04 13.26
CA ASN A 264 -2.38 -9.49 13.33
C ASN A 264 -2.88 -9.05 11.93
N GLN A 265 -2.05 -8.38 11.15
CA GLN A 265 -2.40 -8.00 9.78
C GLN A 265 -2.59 -9.21 8.87
N GLU A 266 -1.63 -10.13 8.83
CA GLU A 266 -1.58 -11.20 7.85
C GLU A 266 -2.48 -12.40 8.19
N PHE A 267 -2.74 -12.63 9.49
CA PHE A 267 -3.47 -13.82 9.96
C PHE A 267 -4.74 -13.51 10.75
N ASN A 268 -4.78 -12.46 11.56
CA ASN A 268 -5.98 -12.00 12.26
C ASN A 268 -6.86 -11.10 11.38
N CYS A 269 -6.41 -10.77 10.16
CA CYS A 269 -7.14 -9.90 9.23
C CYS A 269 -7.46 -8.52 9.85
N GLU A 270 -6.54 -7.97 10.61
CA GLU A 270 -6.67 -6.64 11.19
C GLU A 270 -6.15 -5.60 10.20
N PHE A 271 -6.95 -4.58 9.94
CA PHE A 271 -6.51 -3.42 9.18
C PHE A 271 -5.71 -2.54 10.12
N LEU A 272 -4.48 -2.95 10.36
CA LEU A 272 -3.56 -2.12 11.09
C LEU A 272 -3.24 -0.91 10.24
N ASP A 273 -3.34 0.28 10.80
CA ASP A 273 -2.69 1.43 10.21
C ASP A 273 -1.21 1.07 10.12
N SER A 274 -0.73 0.79 8.92
CA SER A 274 0.65 0.39 8.66
C SER A 274 1.62 1.56 8.81
N GLY A 275 1.20 2.57 9.53
CA GLY A 275 2.01 3.62 10.03
C GLY A 275 2.48 3.26 11.43
N GLU A 276 3.66 2.64 11.55
CA GLU A 276 4.46 2.87 12.73
C GLU A 276 4.50 4.38 12.90
N SER A 277 3.73 4.91 13.86
CA SER A 277 3.78 6.34 14.16
C SER A 277 5.21 6.71 14.50
N SER A 278 5.66 7.86 14.08
CA SER A 278 7.00 8.34 14.45
C SER A 278 7.16 8.46 15.96
N ILE A 279 6.05 8.64 16.70
CA ILE A 279 5.96 8.68 18.15
C ILE A 279 4.78 7.84 18.64
N ASP A 280 4.93 7.20 19.82
CA ASP A 280 3.86 6.50 20.52
C ASP A 280 3.03 7.47 21.41
N ASP A 281 1.90 6.98 21.94
CA ASP A 281 1.03 7.80 22.80
C ASP A 281 1.74 8.29 24.08
N LYS A 282 2.62 7.49 24.67
CA LYS A 282 3.39 7.85 25.87
C LYS A 282 4.35 9.01 25.59
N LEU A 283 5.03 8.94 24.45
CA LEU A 283 5.93 10.00 24.01
C LEU A 283 5.15 11.25 23.61
N TYR A 284 3.98 11.08 22.97
CA TYR A 284 3.07 12.19 22.66
C TYR A 284 2.66 12.94 23.92
N ASP A 285 2.25 12.23 24.98
CA ASP A 285 1.86 12.83 26.25
C ASP A 285 3.02 13.58 26.88
N ARG A 286 4.22 13.02 26.85
CA ARG A 286 5.43 13.70 27.35
C ARG A 286 5.74 14.98 26.58
N LEU A 287 5.76 14.92 25.26
CA LEU A 287 6.01 16.09 24.43
C LEU A 287 4.96 17.17 24.62
N SER A 288 3.69 16.78 24.87
CA SER A 288 2.59 17.71 25.10
C SER A 288 2.80 18.60 26.33
N MET A 289 3.58 18.14 27.33
CA MET A 289 3.90 18.94 28.53
C MET A 289 4.78 20.17 28.24
N TYR A 290 5.49 20.18 27.12
CA TYR A 290 6.36 21.29 26.73
C TYR A 290 5.67 22.31 25.82
N ILE A 291 4.42 22.05 25.38
CA ILE A 291 3.68 22.96 24.52
C ILE A 291 3.41 24.29 25.26
N LYS A 292 3.70 25.40 24.58
CA LYS A 292 3.51 26.75 25.11
C LYS A 292 2.94 27.69 24.06
N GLN A 293 2.27 28.74 24.51
CA GLN A 293 1.97 29.86 23.63
C GLN A 293 3.26 30.59 23.24
N PRO A 294 3.40 31.03 21.98
CA PRO A 294 4.55 31.82 21.57
C PRO A 294 4.58 33.16 22.33
N MET A 295 5.81 33.65 22.63
CA MET A 295 6.02 35.01 23.19
C MET A 295 5.65 36.06 22.14
N PHE A 296 6.03 35.79 20.89
CA PHE A 296 5.69 36.64 19.76
C PHE A 296 5.08 35.83 18.64
N SER A 297 4.01 36.38 18.06
CA SER A 297 3.33 35.84 16.90
C SER A 297 3.17 36.97 15.87
N MET A 298 3.86 36.84 14.75
CA MET A 298 3.95 37.86 13.69
C MET A 298 3.39 37.31 12.38
N GLU A 299 3.08 38.20 11.45
CA GLU A 299 2.59 37.85 10.11
C GLU A 299 1.38 36.93 10.15
N ASP A 300 0.34 37.34 10.87
CA ASP A 300 -0.92 36.56 11.06
C ASP A 300 -0.69 35.14 11.59
N GLY A 301 0.37 34.95 12.42
CA GLY A 301 0.70 33.69 13.03
C GLY A 301 1.70 32.83 12.24
N CYS A 302 2.15 33.29 11.09
CA CYS A 302 3.15 32.56 10.28
C CYS A 302 4.51 32.44 10.98
N TYR A 303 4.93 33.47 11.72
CA TYR A 303 6.20 33.46 12.46
C TYR A 303 5.95 33.48 13.96
N GLN A 304 6.27 32.39 14.63
CA GLN A 304 6.10 32.20 16.06
C GLN A 304 7.45 32.04 16.74
N ILE A 305 7.66 32.78 17.81
CA ILE A 305 8.89 32.78 18.63
C ILE A 305 8.51 32.45 20.07
N TRP A 306 9.12 31.43 20.65
CA TRP A 306 8.92 31.02 22.04
C TRP A 306 10.04 31.49 22.97
N GLU A 307 11.26 31.66 22.45
CA GLU A 307 12.40 32.25 23.18
C GLU A 307 13.13 33.20 22.22
N GLU A 308 13.55 34.38 22.72
CA GLU A 308 14.31 35.34 21.90
C GLU A 308 15.74 34.83 21.63
N PRO A 309 16.33 35.19 20.48
CA PRO A 309 17.71 34.85 20.17
C PRO A 309 18.67 35.49 21.18
N LYS A 310 19.76 34.77 21.51
CA LYS A 310 20.81 35.20 22.41
C LYS A 310 22.18 34.91 21.81
N ASP A 311 23.15 35.80 22.04
CA ASP A 311 24.49 35.66 21.47
C ASP A 311 25.30 34.52 22.04
N ASP A 312 24.95 34.07 23.26
CA ASP A 312 25.62 32.97 23.98
C ASP A 312 24.99 31.59 23.66
N ARG A 313 24.12 31.50 22.68
CA ARG A 313 23.41 30.29 22.31
C ARG A 313 23.80 29.76 20.93
N ILE A 314 23.70 28.46 20.76
CA ILE A 314 23.96 27.75 19.51
C ILE A 314 22.62 27.28 18.93
N TYR A 315 22.38 27.67 17.69
CA TYR A 315 21.13 27.32 17.01
C TYR A 315 21.39 26.50 15.75
N THR A 316 20.48 25.58 15.44
CA THR A 316 20.39 24.91 14.13
C THR A 316 19.05 25.23 13.47
N VAL A 317 19.07 25.27 12.14
CA VAL A 317 17.88 25.60 11.36
C VAL A 317 17.65 24.54 10.28
N GLY A 318 16.43 23.99 10.27
CA GLY A 318 15.96 23.12 9.20
C GLY A 318 14.90 23.82 8.36
N VAL A 319 14.96 23.66 7.05
CA VAL A 319 14.07 24.34 6.11
C VAL A 319 13.48 23.32 5.13
N ASP A 320 12.17 23.33 5.05
CA ASP A 320 11.38 22.67 4.02
C ASP A 320 10.76 23.72 3.11
N VAL A 321 10.87 23.57 1.78
CA VAL A 321 10.48 24.60 0.81
C VAL A 321 9.39 24.10 -0.11
N SER A 322 8.25 24.82 -0.15
CA SER A 322 7.12 24.52 -1.02
C SER A 322 6.95 25.54 -2.15
N GLU A 323 6.08 25.22 -3.12
CA GLU A 323 5.76 26.10 -4.25
C GLU A 323 4.83 27.27 -3.87
N GLY A 324 4.21 27.25 -2.68
CA GLY A 324 3.34 28.32 -2.20
C GLY A 324 1.99 28.40 -2.92
N VAL A 325 1.41 27.25 -3.25
CA VAL A 325 0.10 27.14 -3.96
C VAL A 325 -1.02 26.62 -3.06
N ASP A 326 -1.02 27.01 -1.80
CA ASP A 326 -2.00 26.66 -0.76
C ASP A 326 -2.15 25.14 -0.48
N LYS A 327 -1.10 24.35 -0.75
CA LYS A 327 -1.04 22.92 -0.44
C LYS A 327 -0.04 22.63 0.66
N ASP A 328 1.24 22.54 0.29
CA ASP A 328 2.32 22.32 1.24
C ASP A 328 2.90 23.67 1.67
N ALA A 329 3.43 23.75 2.87
CA ALA A 329 3.95 25.00 3.42
C ALA A 329 5.48 25.07 3.32
N SER A 330 6.01 26.31 3.13
CA SER A 330 7.42 26.57 3.41
C SER A 330 7.60 26.75 4.91
N VAL A 331 8.50 25.98 5.52
CA VAL A 331 8.72 25.95 6.97
C VAL A 331 10.18 26.19 7.30
N ILE A 332 10.43 27.04 8.30
CA ILE A 332 11.73 27.26 8.92
C ILE A 332 11.61 26.85 10.37
N GLN A 333 12.36 25.83 10.77
CA GLN A 333 12.37 25.29 12.13
C GLN A 333 13.68 25.67 12.81
N ILE A 334 13.63 26.33 13.98
CA ILE A 334 14.80 26.78 14.72
C ILE A 334 14.88 26.08 16.07
N MET A 335 16.02 25.43 16.32
CA MET A 335 16.29 24.69 17.54
C MET A 335 17.48 25.31 18.29
N ASP A 336 17.32 25.55 19.60
CA ASP A 336 18.43 25.81 20.52
C ASP A 336 19.07 24.48 20.91
N ILE A 337 20.31 24.31 20.53
CA ILE A 337 21.12 23.10 20.77
C ILE A 337 22.27 23.35 21.74
N THR A 338 22.26 24.47 22.45
CA THR A 338 23.33 24.85 23.40
C THR A 338 23.57 23.77 24.46
N ASP A 339 22.52 23.08 24.88
CA ASP A 339 22.57 21.94 25.77
C ASP A 339 21.95 20.72 25.08
N LEU A 340 22.80 19.77 24.67
CA LEU A 340 22.37 18.55 23.98
C LEU A 340 21.51 17.62 24.86
N THR A 341 21.48 17.83 26.18
CA THR A 341 20.59 17.12 27.09
C THR A 341 19.19 17.75 27.16
N CYS A 342 19.02 18.97 26.58
CA CYS A 342 17.77 19.70 26.61
C CYS A 342 17.65 20.62 25.37
N ILE A 343 17.42 20.03 24.20
CA ILE A 343 17.26 20.72 22.93
C ILE A 343 15.85 21.29 22.83
N LYS A 344 15.72 22.58 22.50
CA LYS A 344 14.44 23.29 22.53
C LYS A 344 14.07 23.86 21.18
N GLN A 345 12.82 23.69 20.79
CA GLN A 345 12.22 24.48 19.73
C GLN A 345 12.07 25.92 20.21
N VAL A 346 12.69 26.89 19.54
CA VAL A 346 12.68 28.30 19.97
C VAL A 346 11.91 29.19 19.01
N ALA A 347 11.82 28.86 17.72
CA ALA A 347 10.98 29.55 16.75
C ALA A 347 10.56 28.65 15.59
N CYS A 348 9.47 29.02 14.93
CA CYS A 348 8.98 28.38 13.72
C CYS A 348 8.35 29.42 12.80
N TYR A 349 8.74 29.42 11.54
CA TYR A 349 8.02 30.10 10.45
C TYR A 349 7.30 29.06 9.61
N HIS A 350 6.03 29.29 9.30
CA HIS A 350 5.21 28.38 8.50
C HIS A 350 4.25 29.19 7.62
N ASN A 351 4.35 29.03 6.30
CA ASN A 351 3.48 29.73 5.36
C ASN A 351 3.24 28.89 4.10
N ASN A 352 1.99 28.61 3.77
CA ASN A 352 1.58 27.81 2.60
C ASN A 352 1.28 28.66 1.35
N GLY A 353 1.22 29.98 1.47
CA GLY A 353 0.95 30.91 0.36
C GLY A 353 2.18 31.69 -0.14
N ILE A 354 3.37 31.53 0.49
CA ILE A 354 4.57 32.25 0.10
C ILE A 354 5.28 31.56 -1.07
N SER A 355 5.53 32.32 -2.15
CA SER A 355 6.34 31.81 -3.27
C SER A 355 7.82 31.68 -2.89
N PRO A 356 8.60 30.78 -3.52
CA PRO A 356 10.04 30.62 -3.25
C PRO A 356 10.85 31.93 -3.39
N ILE A 357 10.47 32.81 -4.32
CA ILE A 357 11.11 34.10 -4.55
C ILE A 357 10.92 35.03 -3.34
N ASN A 358 9.72 35.05 -2.77
CA ASN A 358 9.41 35.87 -1.60
C ASN A 358 9.89 35.23 -0.29
N PHE A 359 9.98 33.90 -0.27
CA PHE A 359 10.49 33.14 0.85
C PHE A 359 11.99 33.34 1.08
N LEU A 360 12.77 33.47 0.02
CA LEU A 360 14.23 33.68 0.08
C LEU A 360 14.65 34.88 0.93
N PRO A 361 14.15 36.13 0.70
CA PRO A 361 14.50 37.27 1.55
C PRO A 361 14.01 37.09 3.00
N LYS A 362 12.86 36.41 3.20
CA LYS A 362 12.34 36.15 4.53
C LYS A 362 13.20 35.16 5.29
N LEU A 363 13.65 34.08 4.64
CA LEU A 363 14.60 33.14 5.22
C LEU A 363 15.89 33.84 5.64
N HIS A 364 16.45 34.67 4.78
CA HIS A 364 17.66 35.42 5.09
C HIS A 364 17.47 36.38 6.29
N GLU A 365 16.36 37.10 6.37
CA GLU A 365 16.02 37.96 7.52
C GLU A 365 16.03 37.19 8.84
N ILE A 366 15.33 36.03 8.85
CA ILE A 366 15.25 35.17 10.01
C ILE A 366 16.63 34.60 10.39
N LEU A 367 17.42 34.14 9.42
CA LEU A 367 18.78 33.64 9.69
C LEU A 367 19.71 34.71 10.29
N LEU A 368 19.59 35.94 9.85
CA LEU A 368 20.33 37.09 10.44
C LEU A 368 19.87 37.34 11.88
N GLN A 369 18.56 37.34 12.14
CA GLN A 369 18.00 37.52 13.48
C GLN A 369 18.54 36.49 14.49
N TRP A 370 18.81 35.27 14.04
CA TRP A 370 19.27 34.16 14.89
C TRP A 370 20.81 33.99 14.88
N GLY A 371 21.56 35.00 14.51
CA GLY A 371 23.04 34.97 14.61
C GLY A 371 23.73 34.14 13.52
N LYS A 372 23.12 34.02 12.34
CA LYS A 372 23.64 33.25 11.20
C LYS A 372 23.92 31.77 11.52
N PRO A 373 22.95 31.01 12.05
CA PRO A 373 23.13 29.61 12.41
C PRO A 373 23.45 28.72 11.22
N LEU A 374 23.94 27.51 11.47
CA LEU A 374 24.04 26.47 10.44
C LEU A 374 22.64 26.07 9.97
N VAL A 375 22.41 26.02 8.66
CA VAL A 375 21.11 25.72 8.07
C VAL A 375 21.18 24.54 7.12
N CYS A 376 20.24 23.61 7.26
CA CYS A 376 19.96 22.54 6.32
C CYS A 376 18.68 22.84 5.55
N ILE A 377 18.78 22.98 4.23
CA ILE A 377 17.65 23.32 3.35
C ILE A 377 17.41 22.16 2.40
N GLU A 378 16.17 21.68 2.31
CA GLU A 378 15.77 20.72 1.29
C GLU A 378 15.89 21.35 -0.09
N ARG A 379 16.68 20.68 -0.97
CA ARG A 379 17.03 21.21 -2.30
C ARG A 379 16.09 20.74 -3.41
N ASN A 380 15.22 19.81 -3.13
CA ASN A 380 14.31 19.25 -4.12
C ASN A 380 13.38 20.33 -4.71
N ASN A 381 12.97 20.18 -5.95
CA ASN A 381 12.04 21.08 -6.64
C ASN A 381 12.48 22.56 -6.54
N CYS A 382 11.64 23.40 -5.93
CA CYS A 382 11.88 24.83 -5.74
C CYS A 382 12.95 25.17 -4.69
N GLY A 383 13.31 24.22 -3.82
CA GLY A 383 14.33 24.43 -2.79
C GLY A 383 15.72 24.72 -3.36
N ALA A 384 16.04 24.23 -4.57
CA ALA A 384 17.28 24.56 -5.26
C ALA A 384 17.43 26.06 -5.49
N GLN A 385 16.36 26.75 -5.87
CA GLN A 385 16.37 28.21 -6.10
C GLN A 385 16.64 28.98 -4.81
N VAL A 386 16.10 28.51 -3.69
CA VAL A 386 16.28 29.14 -2.37
C VAL A 386 17.72 28.95 -1.90
N VAL A 387 18.28 27.74 -2.01
CA VAL A 387 19.69 27.46 -1.63
C VAL A 387 20.66 28.30 -2.47
N ASP A 388 20.51 28.27 -3.80
CA ASP A 388 21.40 28.97 -4.73
C ASP A 388 21.25 30.48 -4.57
N GLY A 389 20.01 30.97 -4.36
CA GLY A 389 19.75 32.39 -4.11
C GLY A 389 20.29 32.88 -2.77
N LEU A 390 20.21 32.07 -1.72
CA LEU A 390 20.76 32.44 -0.41
C LEU A 390 22.30 32.62 -0.47
N ARG A 391 22.97 31.74 -1.22
CA ARG A 391 24.41 31.84 -1.47
C ARG A 391 24.78 33.00 -2.39
N ALA A 392 24.09 33.12 -3.55
CA ALA A 392 24.47 34.08 -4.59
C ALA A 392 24.07 35.52 -4.28
N ASN A 393 22.88 35.74 -3.69
CA ASN A 393 22.34 37.08 -3.46
C ASN A 393 22.69 37.67 -2.09
N TYR A 394 22.91 36.78 -1.09
CA TYR A 394 23.09 37.18 0.31
C TYR A 394 24.44 36.77 0.91
N ASP A 395 25.28 36.05 0.13
CA ASP A 395 26.58 35.54 0.56
C ASP A 395 26.55 34.76 1.90
N TYR A 396 25.47 34.02 2.09
CA TYR A 396 25.28 33.21 3.30
C TYR A 396 26.13 31.94 3.23
N GLU A 397 27.09 31.79 4.16
CA GLU A 397 28.09 30.71 4.10
C GLU A 397 27.69 29.48 4.88
N ASN A 398 26.88 29.61 5.94
CA ASN A 398 26.56 28.53 6.87
C ASN A 398 25.43 27.63 6.35
N ILE A 399 25.55 27.16 5.09
CA ILE A 399 24.64 26.18 4.49
C ILE A 399 25.34 24.83 4.44
N VAL A 400 24.74 23.80 5.07
CA VAL A 400 25.31 22.45 5.06
C VAL A 400 25.27 21.83 3.66
N SER A 401 26.28 21.03 3.34
CA SER A 401 26.31 20.15 2.16
C SER A 401 26.23 18.71 2.62
N TRP A 402 25.08 18.07 2.46
CA TRP A 402 24.86 16.72 2.96
C TRP A 402 24.65 15.71 1.83
N GLY A 403 25.39 14.61 1.86
CA GLY A 403 25.23 13.48 0.93
C GLY A 403 26.21 13.43 -0.26
N ALA A 404 27.11 14.40 -0.44
CA ALA A 404 28.08 14.43 -1.58
C ALA A 404 29.34 13.56 -1.38
N ALA A 405 29.66 13.10 -0.19
CA ALA A 405 30.97 12.54 0.18
C ALA A 405 31.21 11.07 -0.22
N LYS A 406 30.29 10.35 -0.86
CA LYS A 406 30.47 8.91 -1.14
C LYS A 406 30.66 8.48 -2.58
N VAL A 407 30.64 9.37 -3.57
CA VAL A 407 30.90 8.99 -4.97
C VAL A 407 31.79 10.05 -5.61
N GLY A 408 33.08 9.86 -5.61
CA GLY A 408 34.21 10.50 -6.28
C GLY A 408 34.00 11.45 -7.49
N ARG A 409 32.96 12.30 -7.47
CA ARG A 409 32.75 13.39 -8.43
C ARG A 409 32.35 14.65 -7.68
N GLN A 410 33.32 15.57 -7.62
CA GLN A 410 33.23 16.90 -7.09
C GLN A 410 32.06 17.71 -7.66
N ARG A 411 31.15 18.13 -6.76
CA ARG A 411 30.74 19.53 -6.49
C ARG A 411 30.06 19.44 -5.14
N ASP A 412 30.58 20.16 -4.16
CA ASP A 412 29.90 20.36 -2.86
C ASP A 412 28.56 21.03 -3.13
N GLN A 413 27.53 20.22 -3.24
CA GLN A 413 26.20 20.72 -3.53
C GLN A 413 25.58 21.15 -2.19
N LEU A 414 25.46 22.47 -1.98
CA LEU A 414 24.86 23.03 -0.77
C LEU A 414 23.40 22.58 -0.62
N GLY A 415 22.95 22.38 0.63
CA GLY A 415 21.63 21.86 0.95
C GLY A 415 21.58 20.32 0.91
N ILE A 416 20.40 19.76 1.12
CA ILE A 416 20.16 18.33 1.15
C ILE A 416 19.28 17.88 -0.03
N VAL A 417 19.75 16.91 -0.81
CA VAL A 417 18.92 16.26 -1.85
C VAL A 417 18.20 15.06 -1.23
N VAL A 418 16.89 15.14 -1.18
CA VAL A 418 16.05 14.15 -0.53
C VAL A 418 15.68 13.03 -1.50
N HIS A 419 16.21 11.84 -1.23
CA HIS A 419 15.81 10.56 -1.79
C HIS A 419 15.26 9.68 -0.68
N THR A 420 14.67 8.54 -1.02
CA THR A 420 14.11 7.60 -0.04
C THR A 420 15.11 7.26 1.08
N ASN A 421 16.36 6.99 0.74
CA ASN A 421 17.41 6.69 1.73
C ASN A 421 17.78 7.90 2.60
N THR A 422 17.89 9.09 2.01
CA THR A 422 18.22 10.33 2.73
C THR A 422 17.11 10.66 3.73
N LYS A 423 15.84 10.61 3.28
CA LYS A 423 14.66 10.79 4.14
C LYS A 423 14.67 9.78 5.29
N PHE A 424 14.94 8.50 4.98
CA PHE A 424 15.00 7.45 6.00
C PHE A 424 16.08 7.73 7.06
N ILE A 425 17.30 8.10 6.65
CA ILE A 425 18.39 8.43 7.58
C ILE A 425 18.02 9.62 8.45
N GLY A 426 17.50 10.71 7.86
CA GLY A 426 17.08 11.89 8.61
C GLY A 426 15.99 11.58 9.64
N VAL A 427 14.98 10.78 9.26
CA VAL A 427 13.91 10.38 10.19
C VAL A 427 14.45 9.45 11.29
N MET A 428 15.38 8.54 11.00
CA MET A 428 15.99 7.71 12.04
C MET A 428 16.83 8.54 13.02
N ASN A 429 17.58 9.52 12.53
CA ASN A 429 18.30 10.47 13.38
C ASN A 429 17.32 11.27 14.27
N MET A 430 16.25 11.83 13.71
CA MET A 430 15.20 12.50 14.49
C MET A 430 14.63 11.58 15.57
N ARG A 431 14.26 10.33 15.21
CA ARG A 431 13.74 9.35 16.18
C ARG A 431 14.76 9.03 17.29
N TYR A 432 16.03 9.00 16.98
CA TYR A 432 17.06 8.83 18.00
C TYR A 432 17.01 9.94 19.05
N TRP A 433 16.99 11.21 18.62
CA TRP A 433 16.94 12.36 19.52
C TRP A 433 15.59 12.52 20.25
N VAL A 434 14.48 12.27 19.55
CA VAL A 434 13.13 12.45 20.10
C VAL A 434 12.71 11.26 20.96
N ASN A 435 12.90 10.01 20.48
CA ASN A 435 12.32 8.81 21.10
C ASN A 435 13.32 8.09 22.03
N GLN A 436 14.61 8.01 21.66
CA GLN A 436 15.58 7.24 22.45
C GLN A 436 16.26 8.08 23.51
N LEU A 437 16.77 9.26 23.14
CA LEU A 437 17.41 10.17 24.12
C LEU A 437 16.38 11.01 24.89
N GLU A 438 15.21 11.23 24.32
CA GLU A 438 14.11 11.96 24.93
C GLU A 438 14.46 13.41 25.35
N VAL A 439 15.41 14.05 24.66
CA VAL A 439 15.97 15.37 25.04
C VAL A 439 15.27 16.54 24.32
N ILE A 440 14.36 16.27 23.38
CA ILE A 440 13.70 17.30 22.58
C ILE A 440 12.49 17.90 23.31
N GLN A 441 12.39 19.21 23.34
CA GLN A 441 11.24 19.98 23.82
C GLN A 441 10.55 20.71 22.66
N ILE A 442 9.40 20.19 22.25
CA ILE A 442 8.54 20.83 21.23
C ILE A 442 7.64 21.86 21.90
N ARG A 443 7.55 23.06 21.31
CA ARG A 443 6.71 24.15 21.82
C ARG A 443 5.47 24.37 20.94
N ASP A 444 5.53 24.02 19.66
CA ASP A 444 4.46 24.18 18.69
C ASP A 444 3.47 23.02 18.75
N ILE A 445 2.21 23.33 19.09
CA ILE A 445 1.11 22.35 19.10
C ILE A 445 0.84 21.76 17.70
N ASN A 446 1.10 22.51 16.62
CA ASN A 446 0.84 22.05 15.27
C ASN A 446 1.92 21.04 14.82
N LEU A 447 3.18 21.25 15.20
CA LEU A 447 4.24 20.27 15.01
C LEU A 447 3.91 18.97 15.75
N LEU A 448 3.43 19.06 16.99
CA LEU A 448 3.02 17.87 17.76
C LEU A 448 1.85 17.13 17.10
N LYS A 449 0.89 17.85 16.52
CA LYS A 449 -0.22 17.24 15.73
C LYS A 449 0.29 16.54 14.47
N GLU A 450 1.24 17.13 13.74
CA GLU A 450 1.85 16.52 12.56
C GLU A 450 2.60 15.23 12.94
N PHE A 451 3.31 15.20 14.05
CA PHE A 451 3.95 13.97 14.57
C PHE A 451 2.99 12.81 14.76
N LYS A 452 1.78 13.06 15.28
CA LYS A 452 0.75 12.03 15.46
C LYS A 452 0.32 11.38 14.14
N HIS A 453 0.44 12.12 13.04
CA HIS A 453 0.04 11.70 11.70
C HIS A 453 1.23 11.38 10.79
N PHE A 454 2.47 11.56 11.28
CA PHE A 454 3.68 11.20 10.54
C PHE A 454 4.00 9.72 10.77
N VAL A 455 3.82 8.91 9.74
CA VAL A 455 3.81 7.46 9.81
C VAL A 455 4.72 6.83 8.75
N ARG A 456 5.17 5.62 9.02
CA ARG A 456 5.88 4.80 8.05
C ARG A 456 4.88 4.06 7.18
N HIS A 457 4.84 4.37 5.89
CA HIS A 457 3.98 3.68 4.92
C HIS A 457 4.52 2.30 4.53
N ALA A 458 3.67 1.46 3.93
CA ALA A 458 4.01 0.07 3.56
C ALA A 458 5.25 -0.07 2.64
N ASN A 459 5.59 0.97 1.86
CA ASN A 459 6.80 1.05 1.04
C ASN A 459 8.04 1.52 1.82
N SER A 460 8.00 1.51 3.14
CA SER A 460 9.06 1.98 4.06
C SER A 460 9.38 3.48 3.96
N VAL A 461 8.52 4.28 3.33
CA VAL A 461 8.65 5.73 3.27
C VAL A 461 7.92 6.37 4.44
N TRP A 462 8.58 7.30 5.12
CA TRP A 462 7.98 8.11 6.16
C TRP A 462 7.30 9.34 5.54
N ALA A 463 6.04 9.57 5.84
CA ALA A 463 5.27 10.72 5.39
C ALA A 463 4.02 10.91 6.25
N ALA A 464 3.31 12.03 6.07
CA ALA A 464 2.00 12.23 6.65
C ALA A 464 1.01 11.11 6.22
N LYS A 465 0.03 10.80 7.07
CA LYS A 465 -1.09 9.93 6.72
C LYS A 465 -1.78 10.45 5.45
N LYS A 466 -2.25 9.53 4.60
CA LYS A 466 -2.99 9.92 3.39
C LYS A 466 -4.36 10.47 3.76
N GLY A 467 -4.71 11.63 3.24
CA GLY A 467 -6.01 12.29 3.45
C GLY A 467 -5.91 13.81 3.41
N ALA A 468 -7.03 14.48 3.16
CA ALA A 468 -7.05 15.94 3.17
C ALA A 468 -6.76 16.48 4.58
N GLY A 469 -5.82 17.42 4.69
CA GLY A 469 -5.47 18.10 5.94
C GLY A 469 -4.35 17.43 6.77
N TYR A 470 -3.69 16.38 6.25
CA TYR A 470 -2.48 15.85 6.86
C TYR A 470 -1.24 16.34 6.11
N HIS A 471 -0.34 16.98 6.83
CA HIS A 471 0.92 17.54 6.34
C HIS A 471 2.08 17.02 7.19
N ASP A 472 3.30 17.05 6.64
CA ASP A 472 4.54 16.67 7.34
C ASP A 472 5.63 17.75 7.21
N ASP A 473 5.28 18.96 6.75
CA ASP A 473 6.22 20.03 6.45
C ASP A 473 6.99 20.49 7.71
N ARG A 474 6.30 20.63 8.87
CA ARG A 474 6.94 20.96 10.16
C ARG A 474 7.80 19.81 10.68
N VAL A 475 7.37 18.57 10.50
CA VAL A 475 8.15 17.40 10.90
C VAL A 475 9.41 17.30 10.05
N MET A 476 9.30 17.52 8.73
CA MET A 476 10.44 17.44 7.83
C MET A 476 11.45 18.57 8.11
N SER A 477 10.99 19.79 8.34
CA SER A 477 11.90 20.89 8.73
C SER A 477 12.60 20.61 10.08
N LEU A 478 11.94 19.96 11.05
CA LEU A 478 12.58 19.48 12.27
C LEU A 478 13.63 18.38 11.97
N VAL A 479 13.30 17.42 11.10
CA VAL A 479 14.25 16.39 10.67
C VAL A 479 15.54 17.03 10.14
N TRP A 480 15.41 18.06 9.30
CA TRP A 480 16.56 18.76 8.72
C TRP A 480 17.33 19.62 9.74
N SER A 481 16.69 20.11 10.79
CA SER A 481 17.40 20.81 11.87
C SER A 481 18.19 19.85 12.76
N LEU A 482 17.65 18.67 13.05
CA LEU A 482 18.29 17.67 13.92
C LEU A 482 19.41 16.88 13.23
N ILE A 483 19.37 16.73 11.90
CA ILE A 483 20.45 16.07 11.17
C ILE A 483 21.77 16.84 11.29
N LEU A 484 21.70 18.14 11.55
CA LEU A 484 22.87 18.99 11.76
C LEU A 484 23.64 18.68 13.04
N LEU A 485 23.04 17.97 14.00
CA LEU A 485 23.69 17.58 15.24
C LEU A 485 24.84 16.59 15.01
N ASP A 486 24.82 15.86 13.90
CA ASP A 486 25.88 14.93 13.50
C ASP A 486 26.98 15.58 12.67
N GLU A 487 26.84 16.87 12.32
CA GLU A 487 27.83 17.61 11.53
C GLU A 487 29.07 17.99 12.38
N GLU A 488 30.24 17.78 11.82
CA GLU A 488 31.53 18.09 12.48
C GLU A 488 31.62 19.55 12.93
N LEU A 489 31.02 20.47 12.18
CA LEU A 489 30.98 21.89 12.53
C LEU A 489 30.18 22.17 13.81
N VAL A 490 29.13 21.40 14.06
CA VAL A 490 28.32 21.51 15.29
C VAL A 490 29.03 20.80 16.43
N GLN A 491 29.56 19.62 16.20
CA GLN A 491 30.27 18.86 17.24
C GLN A 491 31.48 19.58 17.81
N LYS A 492 32.23 20.31 16.98
CA LYS A 492 33.36 21.15 17.45
C LYS A 492 33.00 22.26 18.45
N HIS A 493 31.72 22.60 18.59
CA HIS A 493 31.27 23.53 19.62
C HIS A 493 31.12 22.89 20.99
N PHE A 494 31.13 21.56 21.07
CA PHE A 494 30.94 20.78 22.31
C PHE A 494 32.20 20.04 22.75
N GLU A 495 33.29 20.04 21.93
CA GLU A 495 34.63 19.60 22.27
C GLU A 495 35.40 20.73 22.97
#